data_b8e5f94f1edb58df821e2aa7e4c6a7d1
#
_entry.id   b8e5f94f1edb58df821e2aa7e4c6a7d1
#
_cell.length_a   1.000
_cell.length_b   1.000
_cell.length_c   1.000
_cell.angle_alpha   90.00
_cell.angle_beta   90.00
_cell.angle_gamma   90.00
#
_symmetry.space_group_name_H-M   'P 1'
#
loop_
_entity.id
_entity.type
_entity.pdbx_description
1 polymer ?
#
loop_
_entity_poly.entity_id
_entity_poly.type
_entity_poly.pdbx_seq_one_letter_code
_entity_poly.pdbx_strand_id
1 'polypeptide(L)'
;MNEIAVVTEQDIPDILRMIHEIYSELPNKEWFSLDSDEEVTSYMMTGGFGLKAMCDGRLAGVFIAQAKNLGDENLGYDLKFDEEQRKQSAHMEIAMVRSSYRGNGLQKKLMEAAEEQLRSAGFRWLMGTAHPDNVYSVHNFEQLGYKLVTKALKYGGLPRYIFCKKI
;
A
#
# COMPACT_ATOMS: atom_id res chain seq x y z
N MET A 1 1.19 23.40 3.41
CA MET A 1 2.37 22.74 2.81
C MET A 1 2.28 21.23 3.08
N ASN A 2 2.50 20.43 2.08
CA ASN A 2 2.44 18.96 2.22
C ASN A 2 3.86 18.42 2.44
N GLU A 3 4.01 17.64 3.48
CA GLU A 3 5.28 17.01 3.81
C GLU A 3 5.11 15.48 3.88
N ILE A 4 6.03 14.75 3.27
CA ILE A 4 6.08 13.28 3.35
C ILE A 4 7.30 12.90 4.18
N ALA A 5 7.08 12.07 5.18
CA ALA A 5 8.13 11.60 6.07
C ALA A 5 7.95 10.12 6.43
N VAL A 6 9.03 9.48 6.81
CA VAL A 6 9.00 8.09 7.28
C VAL A 6 8.27 8.02 8.61
N VAL A 7 7.41 7.02 8.75
CA VAL A 7 6.68 6.73 9.99
C VAL A 7 7.65 6.27 11.07
N THR A 8 7.50 6.83 12.26
CA THR A 8 8.22 6.41 13.46
C THR A 8 7.28 5.72 14.44
N GLU A 9 7.83 5.08 15.45
CA GLU A 9 7.04 4.41 16.48
C GLU A 9 6.02 5.34 17.16
N GLN A 10 6.37 6.60 17.33
CA GLN A 10 5.48 7.60 17.93
C GLN A 10 4.26 7.93 17.08
N ASP A 11 4.32 7.72 15.78
CA ASP A 11 3.21 7.98 14.86
C ASP A 11 2.16 6.88 14.83
N ILE A 12 2.50 5.69 15.31
CA ILE A 12 1.67 4.48 15.15
C ILE A 12 0.25 4.65 15.69
N PRO A 13 0.03 5.15 16.92
CA PRO A 13 -1.35 5.29 17.44
C PRO A 13 -2.25 6.15 16.55
N ASP A 14 -1.73 7.26 16.06
CA ASP A 14 -2.51 8.19 15.21
C ASP A 14 -2.77 7.59 13.83
N ILE A 15 -1.80 6.87 13.27
CA ILE A 15 -1.95 6.18 11.99
C ILE A 15 -3.01 5.09 12.10
N LEU A 16 -2.96 4.25 13.12
CA LEU A 16 -3.95 3.19 13.32
C LEU A 16 -5.36 3.77 13.47
N ARG A 17 -5.49 4.85 14.24
CA ARG A 17 -6.77 5.54 14.39
C ARG A 17 -7.28 6.06 13.05
N MET A 18 -6.41 6.68 12.26
CA MET A 18 -6.77 7.18 10.93
C MET A 18 -7.21 6.04 9.99
N ILE A 19 -6.51 4.92 10.00
CA ILE A 19 -6.88 3.76 9.18
C ILE A 19 -8.28 3.27 9.54
N HIS A 20 -8.60 3.14 10.83
CA HIS A 20 -9.94 2.73 11.28
C HIS A 20 -11.01 3.74 10.89
N GLU A 21 -10.74 5.04 11.05
CA GLU A 21 -11.67 6.10 10.65
C GLU A 21 -11.96 6.04 9.15
N ILE A 22 -10.93 5.93 8.31
CA ILE A 22 -11.10 5.86 6.86
C ILE A 22 -11.83 4.58 6.46
N TYR A 23 -11.48 3.45 7.07
CA TYR A 23 -12.17 2.18 6.83
C TYR A 23 -13.66 2.30 7.14
N SER A 24 -14.03 2.94 8.25
CA SER A 24 -15.43 3.13 8.64
C SER A 24 -16.23 3.94 7.63
N GLU A 25 -15.58 4.81 6.87
CA GLU A 25 -16.19 5.69 5.87
C GLU A 25 -16.28 5.05 4.48
N LEU A 26 -15.68 3.87 4.27
CA LEU A 26 -15.72 3.22 2.96
C LEU A 26 -17.15 2.88 2.55
N PRO A 27 -17.54 3.18 1.31
CA PRO A 27 -18.87 2.84 0.78
C PRO A 27 -19.07 1.33 0.67
N ASN A 28 -17.99 0.59 0.42
CA ASN A 28 -17.99 -0.87 0.41
C ASN A 28 -16.77 -1.37 1.20
N LYS A 29 -17.03 -2.09 2.30
CA LYS A 29 -15.98 -2.62 3.18
C LYS A 29 -15.10 -3.67 2.48
N GLU A 30 -15.60 -4.32 1.43
CA GLU A 30 -14.82 -5.29 0.67
C GLU A 30 -13.67 -4.66 -0.13
N TRP A 31 -13.68 -3.33 -0.31
CA TRP A 31 -12.60 -2.64 -1.01
C TRP A 31 -11.27 -2.69 -0.27
N PHE A 32 -11.30 -2.92 1.02
CA PHE A 32 -10.12 -2.99 1.86
C PHE A 32 -10.19 -4.19 2.80
N SER A 33 -9.13 -4.98 2.84
CA SER A 33 -8.98 -6.05 3.81
C SER A 33 -8.26 -5.50 5.04
N LEU A 34 -9.00 -5.28 6.12
CA LEU A 34 -8.45 -4.71 7.33
C LEU A 34 -7.75 -5.79 8.16
N ASP A 35 -6.44 -5.67 8.25
CA ASP A 35 -5.63 -6.51 9.13
C ASP A 35 -5.66 -5.98 10.58
N SER A 36 -5.21 -6.78 11.53
CA SER A 36 -5.15 -6.36 12.93
C SER A 36 -4.17 -5.20 13.12
N ASP A 37 -4.36 -4.42 14.19
CA ASP A 37 -3.44 -3.33 14.54
C ASP A 37 -2.01 -3.84 14.74
N GLU A 38 -1.85 -5.04 15.30
CA GLU A 38 -0.54 -5.66 15.49
C GLU A 38 0.14 -5.98 14.16
N GLU A 39 -0.61 -6.52 13.21
CA GLU A 39 -0.10 -6.81 11.88
C GLU A 39 0.28 -5.53 11.13
N VAL A 40 -0.58 -4.53 11.14
CA VAL A 40 -0.31 -3.24 10.48
C VAL A 40 0.92 -2.57 11.09
N THR A 41 1.06 -2.59 12.41
CA THR A 41 2.25 -2.08 13.10
C THR A 41 3.51 -2.83 12.66
N SER A 42 3.42 -4.15 12.56
CA SER A 42 4.51 -5.00 12.08
C SER A 42 4.93 -4.65 10.65
N TYR A 43 3.98 -4.36 9.77
CA TYR A 43 4.29 -3.94 8.39
C TYR A 43 5.14 -2.67 8.35
N MET A 44 4.87 -1.72 9.22
CA MET A 44 5.62 -0.46 9.29
C MET A 44 6.96 -0.58 9.98
N MET A 45 7.06 -1.41 11.01
CA MET A 45 8.23 -1.45 11.90
C MET A 45 9.24 -2.54 11.57
N THR A 46 8.79 -3.71 11.15
CA THR A 46 9.65 -4.88 10.94
C THR A 46 9.57 -5.47 9.53
N GLY A 47 8.40 -5.50 8.90
CA GLY A 47 8.18 -6.10 7.59
C GLY A 47 8.44 -5.16 6.41
N GLY A 48 8.51 -3.87 6.67
CA GLY A 48 8.70 -2.87 5.64
C GLY A 48 8.85 -1.48 6.24
N PHE A 49 8.12 -0.52 5.70
CA PHE A 49 8.12 0.86 6.20
C PHE A 49 6.77 1.53 5.93
N GLY A 50 6.52 2.60 6.65
CA GLY A 50 5.41 3.50 6.40
C GLY A 50 5.90 4.89 6.02
N LEU A 51 5.15 5.55 5.15
CA LEU A 51 5.30 6.97 4.83
C LEU A 51 4.03 7.69 5.25
N LYS A 52 4.17 8.78 5.97
CA LYS A 52 3.05 9.63 6.37
C LYS A 52 3.05 10.92 5.56
N ALA A 53 1.87 11.40 5.23
CA ALA A 53 1.68 12.72 4.64
C ALA A 53 1.10 13.67 5.68
N MET A 54 1.81 14.76 5.92
CA MET A 54 1.36 15.82 6.80
C MET A 54 0.95 17.04 5.99
N CYS A 55 -0.21 17.58 6.26
CA CYS A 55 -0.70 18.80 5.64
C CYS A 55 -0.97 19.83 6.74
N ASP A 56 -0.20 20.90 6.76
CA ASP A 56 -0.31 21.97 7.76
C ASP A 56 -0.34 21.43 9.20
N GLY A 57 0.57 20.51 9.49
CA GLY A 57 0.74 19.91 10.82
C GLY A 57 -0.28 18.81 11.16
N ARG A 58 -1.13 18.40 10.22
CA ARG A 58 -2.13 17.36 10.42
C ARG A 58 -1.83 16.12 9.59
N LEU A 59 -2.06 14.94 10.17
CA LEU A 59 -1.92 13.68 9.46
C LEU A 59 -3.03 13.55 8.41
N ALA A 60 -2.63 13.56 7.15
CA ALA A 60 -3.54 13.54 6.00
C ALA A 60 -3.65 12.17 5.33
N GLY A 61 -2.58 11.39 5.39
CA GLY A 61 -2.55 10.08 4.75
C GLY A 61 -1.37 9.24 5.17
N VAL A 62 -1.42 7.97 4.80
CA VAL A 62 -0.35 6.99 5.04
C VAL A 62 -0.22 6.06 3.85
N PHE A 63 1.00 5.64 3.59
CA PHE A 63 1.32 4.55 2.68
C PHE A 63 2.21 3.55 3.40
N ILE A 64 1.91 2.26 3.24
CA ILE A 64 2.69 1.18 3.87
C ILE A 64 3.14 0.20 2.80
N ALA A 65 4.43 -0.09 2.77
CA ALA A 65 5.03 -1.11 1.92
C ALA A 65 5.53 -2.26 2.77
N GLN A 66 5.27 -3.47 2.34
CA GLN A 66 5.89 -4.67 2.89
C GLN A 66 7.00 -5.14 1.96
N ALA A 67 8.20 -5.34 2.51
CA ALA A 67 9.38 -5.68 1.73
C ALA A 67 10.12 -6.91 2.25
N LYS A 68 9.79 -7.38 3.45
CA LYS A 68 10.45 -8.51 4.10
C LYS A 68 9.40 -9.52 4.58
N ASN A 69 9.80 -10.79 4.57
CA ASN A 69 8.99 -11.87 5.15
C ASN A 69 7.57 -11.98 4.56
N LEU A 70 7.44 -11.77 3.25
CA LEU A 70 6.14 -11.90 2.56
C LEU A 70 5.59 -13.33 2.61
N GLY A 71 6.48 -14.34 2.67
CA GLY A 71 6.09 -15.73 2.81
C GLY A 71 5.18 -16.22 1.70
N ASP A 72 4.23 -17.07 2.05
CA ASP A 72 3.28 -17.66 1.11
C ASP A 72 2.28 -16.66 0.53
N GLU A 73 2.14 -15.48 1.15
CA GLU A 73 1.29 -14.40 0.68
C GLU A 73 1.95 -13.53 -0.38
N ASN A 74 3.22 -13.79 -0.69
CA ASN A 74 3.92 -13.07 -1.75
C ASN A 74 3.16 -13.17 -3.05
N LEU A 75 2.70 -12.04 -3.59
CA LEU A 75 1.96 -11.97 -4.85
C LEU A 75 2.78 -12.45 -6.04
N GLY A 76 4.09 -12.59 -5.89
CA GLY A 76 4.96 -13.20 -6.91
C GLY A 76 4.56 -14.63 -7.26
N TYR A 77 3.93 -15.37 -6.34
CA TYR A 77 3.39 -16.69 -6.65
C TYR A 77 2.24 -16.62 -7.67
N ASP A 78 1.37 -15.63 -7.54
CA ASP A 78 0.28 -15.40 -8.51
C ASP A 78 0.80 -15.01 -9.89
N LEU A 79 1.98 -14.37 -9.93
CA LEU A 79 2.65 -13.93 -11.15
C LEU A 79 3.61 -14.99 -11.71
N LYS A 80 3.68 -16.15 -11.07
CA LYS A 80 4.60 -17.24 -11.41
C LYS A 80 6.07 -16.83 -11.41
N PHE A 81 6.43 -15.95 -10.48
CA PHE A 81 7.81 -15.53 -10.27
C PHE A 81 8.63 -16.66 -9.68
N ASP A 82 9.89 -16.75 -10.09
CA ASP A 82 10.86 -17.64 -9.46
C ASP A 82 11.28 -17.08 -8.08
N GLU A 83 12.09 -17.85 -7.36
CA GLU A 83 12.55 -17.48 -6.02
C GLU A 83 13.32 -16.15 -6.02
N GLU A 84 14.18 -15.95 -7.01
CA GLU A 84 14.99 -14.74 -7.11
C GLU A 84 14.12 -13.50 -7.34
N GLN A 85 13.14 -13.58 -8.22
CA GLN A 85 12.17 -12.51 -8.44
C GLN A 85 11.36 -12.22 -7.19
N ARG A 86 10.92 -13.27 -6.46
CA ARG A 86 10.18 -13.09 -5.21
C ARG A 86 11.01 -12.39 -4.13
N LYS A 87 12.30 -12.68 -4.04
CA LYS A 87 13.21 -11.99 -3.10
C LYS A 87 13.36 -10.51 -3.39
N GLN A 88 13.21 -10.12 -4.65
CA GLN A 88 13.31 -8.72 -5.10
C GLN A 88 11.96 -8.03 -5.18
N SER A 89 10.92 -8.64 -4.63
CA SER A 89 9.55 -8.15 -4.69
C SER A 89 9.14 -7.47 -3.39
N ALA A 90 8.36 -6.40 -3.51
CA ALA A 90 7.72 -5.73 -2.39
C ALA A 90 6.24 -5.52 -2.68
N HIS A 91 5.43 -5.48 -1.62
CA HIS A 91 4.01 -5.20 -1.71
C HIS A 91 3.73 -3.72 -1.40
N MET A 92 2.96 -3.08 -2.25
CA MET A 92 2.35 -1.79 -2.03
C MET A 92 1.05 -2.06 -1.24
N GLU A 93 1.20 -2.17 0.09
CA GLU A 93 0.22 -2.85 0.94
C GLU A 93 -0.99 -2.02 1.32
N ILE A 94 -0.78 -0.82 1.83
CA ILE A 94 -1.84 0.06 2.30
C ILE A 94 -1.60 1.46 1.77
N ALA A 95 -2.64 2.06 1.20
CA ALA A 95 -2.64 3.46 0.79
C ALA A 95 -3.95 4.09 1.24
N MET A 96 -3.89 5.03 2.15
CA MET A 96 -5.08 5.71 2.67
C MET A 96 -4.84 7.21 2.80
N VAL A 97 -5.83 7.99 2.35
CA VAL A 97 -5.85 9.45 2.45
C VAL A 97 -7.20 9.86 3.03
N ARG A 98 -7.18 10.73 4.05
CA ARG A 98 -8.43 11.27 4.63
C ARG A 98 -9.25 11.98 3.55
N SER A 99 -10.57 11.84 3.63
CA SER A 99 -11.50 12.37 2.63
C SER A 99 -11.32 13.87 2.37
N SER A 100 -11.02 14.64 3.41
CA SER A 100 -10.80 16.08 3.32
C SER A 100 -9.55 16.48 2.54
N TYR A 101 -8.62 15.55 2.32
CA TYR A 101 -7.37 15.79 1.60
C TYR A 101 -7.31 15.09 0.24
N ARG A 102 -8.37 14.41 -0.17
CA ARG A 102 -8.45 13.75 -1.48
C ARG A 102 -8.54 14.77 -2.61
N GLY A 103 -8.21 14.31 -3.83
CA GLY A 103 -8.25 15.17 -5.01
C GLY A 103 -7.00 16.02 -5.22
N ASN A 104 -5.99 15.89 -4.37
CA ASN A 104 -4.74 16.66 -4.44
C ASN A 104 -3.52 15.80 -4.86
N GLY A 105 -3.77 14.58 -5.33
CA GLY A 105 -2.70 13.66 -5.76
C GLY A 105 -1.83 13.13 -4.62
N LEU A 106 -2.29 13.20 -3.39
CA LEU A 106 -1.49 12.84 -2.22
C LEU A 106 -1.15 11.35 -2.18
N GLN A 107 -2.11 10.49 -2.51
CA GLN A 107 -1.86 9.04 -2.59
C GLN A 107 -0.78 8.73 -3.63
N LYS A 108 -0.85 9.36 -4.79
CA LYS A 108 0.15 9.19 -5.85
C LYS A 108 1.53 9.62 -5.37
N LYS A 109 1.64 10.76 -4.71
CA LYS A 109 2.91 11.27 -4.17
C LYS A 109 3.50 10.32 -3.12
N LEU A 110 2.67 9.77 -2.24
CA LEU A 110 3.09 8.77 -1.26
C LEU A 110 3.63 7.50 -1.95
N MET A 111 2.93 7.02 -2.97
CA MET A 111 3.36 5.84 -3.72
C MET A 111 4.67 6.09 -4.48
N GLU A 112 4.82 7.25 -5.09
CA GLU A 112 6.07 7.64 -5.78
C GLU A 112 7.25 7.67 -4.81
N ALA A 113 7.05 8.25 -3.63
CA ALA A 113 8.08 8.27 -2.59
C ALA A 113 8.46 6.86 -2.10
N ALA A 114 7.46 5.99 -1.94
CA ALA A 114 7.70 4.60 -1.57
C ALA A 114 8.46 3.82 -2.66
N GLU A 115 8.12 4.04 -3.93
CA GLU A 115 8.84 3.43 -5.04
C GLU A 115 10.32 3.81 -5.05
N GLU A 116 10.62 5.08 -4.82
CA GLU A 116 12.00 5.56 -4.78
C GLU A 116 12.78 4.93 -3.63
N GLN A 117 12.17 4.82 -2.46
CA GLN A 117 12.80 4.16 -1.32
C GLN A 117 13.06 2.67 -1.59
N LEU A 118 12.10 1.98 -2.19
CA LEU A 118 12.23 0.57 -2.54
C LEU A 118 13.29 0.35 -3.63
N ARG A 119 13.32 1.22 -4.64
CA ARG A 119 14.35 1.18 -5.69
C ARG A 119 15.74 1.31 -5.09
N SER A 120 15.92 2.28 -4.21
CA SER A 120 17.21 2.52 -3.52
C SER A 120 17.62 1.34 -2.63
N ALA A 121 16.66 0.60 -2.10
CA ALA A 121 16.89 -0.59 -1.29
C ALA A 121 17.16 -1.87 -2.11
N GLY A 122 17.11 -1.79 -3.44
CA GLY A 122 17.43 -2.91 -4.32
C GLY A 122 16.25 -3.75 -4.79
N PHE A 123 15.02 -3.35 -4.47
CA PHE A 123 13.82 -4.03 -4.99
C PHE A 123 13.62 -3.74 -6.47
N ARG A 124 13.05 -4.69 -7.18
CA ARG A 124 12.86 -4.63 -8.64
C ARG A 124 11.42 -4.82 -9.07
N TRP A 125 10.60 -5.46 -8.25
CA TRP A 125 9.22 -5.78 -8.56
C TRP A 125 8.30 -5.26 -7.48
N LEU A 126 7.39 -4.37 -7.84
CA LEU A 126 6.39 -3.83 -6.93
C LEU A 126 5.02 -4.37 -7.31
N MET A 127 4.31 -4.90 -6.34
CA MET A 127 3.01 -5.52 -6.55
C MET A 127 2.00 -4.96 -5.57
N GLY A 128 0.76 -4.87 -6.01
CA GLY A 128 -0.33 -4.46 -5.17
C GLY A 128 -1.66 -4.98 -5.69
N THR A 129 -2.67 -4.90 -4.84
CA THR A 129 -4.02 -5.34 -5.18
C THR A 129 -5.02 -4.20 -5.04
N ALA A 130 -6.07 -4.25 -5.83
CA ALA A 130 -7.21 -3.36 -5.70
C ALA A 130 -8.51 -4.12 -6.00
N HIS A 131 -9.57 -3.79 -5.27
CA HIS A 131 -10.89 -4.27 -5.63
C HIS A 131 -11.28 -3.70 -7.00
N PRO A 132 -11.85 -4.50 -7.93
CA PRO A 132 -12.20 -4.02 -9.26
C PRO A 132 -13.10 -2.77 -9.28
N ASP A 133 -13.95 -2.62 -8.30
CA ASP A 133 -14.87 -1.48 -8.20
C ASP A 133 -14.25 -0.26 -7.54
N ASN A 134 -13.09 -0.41 -6.92
CA ASN A 134 -12.36 0.73 -6.33
C ASN A 134 -11.57 1.44 -7.42
N VAL A 135 -12.28 2.22 -8.22
CA VAL A 135 -11.73 2.89 -9.41
C VAL A 135 -10.60 3.86 -9.07
N TYR A 136 -10.60 4.43 -7.87
CA TYR A 136 -9.53 5.34 -7.43
C TYR A 136 -8.20 4.60 -7.25
N SER A 137 -8.20 3.46 -6.58
CA SER A 137 -6.99 2.64 -6.41
C SER A 137 -6.51 2.06 -7.74
N VAL A 138 -7.43 1.55 -8.56
CA VAL A 138 -7.11 1.06 -9.90
C VAL A 138 -6.43 2.16 -10.73
N HIS A 139 -7.02 3.35 -10.75
CA HIS A 139 -6.48 4.49 -11.50
C HIS A 139 -5.10 4.93 -11.01
N ASN A 140 -4.88 4.94 -9.68
CA ASN A 140 -3.57 5.28 -9.13
C ASN A 140 -2.48 4.29 -9.57
N PHE A 141 -2.75 2.99 -9.54
CA PHE A 141 -1.81 1.99 -10.05
C PHE A 141 -1.51 2.21 -11.54
N GLU A 142 -2.55 2.40 -12.35
CA GLU A 142 -2.39 2.61 -13.78
C GLU A 142 -1.58 3.87 -14.11
N GLN A 143 -1.88 4.98 -13.43
CA GLN A 143 -1.15 6.25 -13.63
C GLN A 143 0.33 6.17 -13.26
N LEU A 144 0.68 5.32 -12.31
CA LEU A 144 2.08 5.11 -11.91
C LEU A 144 2.80 4.06 -12.77
N GLY A 145 2.13 3.52 -13.78
CA GLY A 145 2.71 2.57 -14.71
C GLY A 145 2.65 1.12 -14.28
N TYR A 146 1.85 0.80 -13.27
CA TYR A 146 1.57 -0.60 -12.91
C TYR A 146 0.69 -1.23 -13.97
N LYS A 147 0.95 -2.49 -14.26
CA LYS A 147 0.16 -3.27 -15.21
C LYS A 147 -0.74 -4.23 -14.46
N LEU A 148 -1.99 -4.33 -14.89
CA LEU A 148 -2.89 -5.38 -14.42
C LEU A 148 -2.41 -6.71 -15.01
N VAL A 149 -1.96 -7.61 -14.14
CA VAL A 149 -1.41 -8.90 -14.55
C VAL A 149 -2.47 -9.99 -14.50
N THR A 150 -3.25 -10.03 -13.45
CA THR A 150 -4.28 -11.07 -13.28
C THR A 150 -5.36 -10.62 -12.31
N LYS A 151 -6.43 -11.42 -12.24
CA LYS A 151 -7.54 -11.27 -11.30
C LYS A 151 -7.60 -12.52 -10.43
N ALA A 152 -7.82 -12.37 -9.15
CA ALA A 152 -7.89 -13.48 -8.22
C ALA A 152 -8.85 -13.19 -7.08
N LEU A 153 -9.23 -14.22 -6.36
CA LEU A 153 -9.88 -14.09 -5.05
C LEU A 153 -8.78 -14.12 -3.99
N LYS A 154 -8.72 -13.08 -3.16
CA LYS A 154 -7.73 -12.91 -2.10
C LYS A 154 -8.43 -12.64 -0.78
N TYR A 155 -7.68 -12.71 0.31
CA TYR A 155 -8.14 -12.29 1.63
C TYR A 155 -9.46 -12.95 2.08
N GLY A 156 -9.59 -14.27 1.85
CA GLY A 156 -10.79 -15.01 2.21
C GLY A 156 -11.91 -14.96 1.17
N GLY A 157 -11.58 -14.71 -0.11
CA GLY A 157 -12.53 -14.77 -1.21
C GLY A 157 -12.93 -13.41 -1.78
N LEU A 158 -12.20 -12.36 -1.48
CA LEU A 158 -12.46 -11.02 -2.03
C LEU A 158 -11.87 -10.87 -3.43
N PRO A 159 -12.66 -10.36 -4.43
CA PRO A 159 -12.13 -10.15 -5.77
C PRO A 159 -11.06 -9.05 -5.76
N ARG A 160 -9.94 -9.32 -6.44
CA ARG A 160 -8.81 -8.40 -6.54
C ARG A 160 -8.20 -8.42 -7.93
N TYR A 161 -7.87 -7.23 -8.40
CA TYR A 161 -6.90 -7.04 -9.48
C TYR A 161 -5.50 -7.09 -8.85
N ILE A 162 -4.59 -7.81 -9.49
CA ILE A 162 -3.18 -7.85 -9.09
C ILE A 162 -2.38 -7.02 -10.09
N PHE A 163 -1.75 -5.98 -9.58
CA PHE A 163 -0.90 -5.06 -10.36
C PHE A 163 0.57 -5.33 -10.09
N CYS A 164 1.39 -5.11 -11.10
CA CYS A 164 2.84 -5.23 -10.97
C CYS A 164 3.55 -4.14 -11.78
N LYS A 165 4.64 -3.65 -11.22
CA LYS A 165 5.55 -2.72 -11.89
C LYS A 165 6.98 -3.18 -11.67
N LYS A 166 7.75 -3.24 -12.75
CA LYS A 166 9.20 -3.44 -12.68
C LYS A 166 9.89 -2.08 -12.55
N ILE A 167 10.75 -1.96 -11.57
CA ILE A 167 11.49 -0.73 -11.31
C ILE A 167 13.00 -0.88 -11.43
#